data_148d7bc58244d150292c6eeb07532c78
#
_entry.id   148d7bc58244d150292c6eeb07532c78
#
_cell.length_a   1.000
_cell.length_b   1.000
_cell.length_c   1.000
_cell.angle_alpha   90.00
_cell.angle_beta   90.00
_cell.angle_gamma   90.00
#
_symmetry.space_group_name_H-M   'P 1'
#
loop_
_entity.id
_entity.type
_entity.pdbx_description
1 polymer ?
#
loop_
_entity_poly.entity_id
_entity_poly.type
_entity_poly.pdbx_seq_one_letter_code
_entity_poly.pdbx_strand_id
1 'polypeptide(L)'
;RDLHYPLRRQRQMCIRDSNMTDTASASAPATTKADWTSDQEPRWCPACGDYSVLTAMQLMLPELDGRPEDTVFISGIGCAARFPYYMNTYGMHSIHGRAPAVATGLAISRPELDVWVIGGDGDMLSIGGNHLIHAMRRNIDFTILLFNNQIYGLTKGQYSPTSEVGKITKSTPMGSIDQPFNAVSIALGAEATFVARTHDMDRKHMQETFKRAHAHRGSSLVEIYQNCNVFNDGAFGAITKKDKRDSMLIQLTHGEPIRFGADKEFGVISDHSGNAQVVQVADVGESALIVHDEGSENPSIAFALSRLSSGPYEPTPMGVFREVKRPEYGKN
;
A
#
# COMPACT_ATOMS: atom_id res chain seq x y z
N ARG A 1 -42.87 9.66 28.60
CA ARG A 1 -42.02 8.43 28.65
C ARG A 1 -40.69 8.80 28.08
N ASP A 2 -39.69 8.95 28.97
CA ASP A 2 -38.34 9.46 28.66
C ASP A 2 -37.54 8.50 27.75
N LEU A 3 -37.55 8.78 26.48
CA LEU A 3 -36.67 8.16 25.45
C LEU A 3 -35.22 8.74 25.51
N HIS A 4 -34.92 9.61 26.48
CA HIS A 4 -33.63 10.31 26.56
C HIS A 4 -32.62 9.72 27.58
N TYR A 5 -33.00 8.70 28.36
CA TYR A 5 -32.15 8.17 29.41
C TYR A 5 -30.85 7.45 28.92
N PRO A 6 -30.84 6.72 27.80
CA PRO A 6 -29.60 6.12 27.30
C PRO A 6 -28.59 7.13 26.75
N LEU A 7 -29.08 8.20 26.09
CA LEU A 7 -28.23 9.23 25.50
C LEU A 7 -27.53 10.12 26.55
N ARG A 8 -28.14 10.35 27.71
CA ARG A 8 -27.50 11.09 28.82
C ARG A 8 -26.34 10.30 29.43
N ARG A 9 -26.43 8.97 29.54
CA ARG A 9 -25.35 8.14 30.07
C ARG A 9 -24.16 8.09 29.11
N GLN A 10 -24.39 8.02 27.80
CA GLN A 10 -23.32 8.09 26.81
C GLN A 10 -22.59 9.46 26.82
N ARG A 11 -23.31 10.56 26.94
CA ARG A 11 -22.70 11.90 27.10
C ARG A 11 -21.88 12.05 28.38
N GLN A 12 -22.29 11.43 29.47
CA GLN A 12 -21.51 11.48 30.73
C GLN A 12 -20.25 10.61 30.68
N MET A 13 -20.23 9.50 29.94
CA MET A 13 -19.00 8.72 29.69
C MET A 13 -18.00 9.51 28.87
N CYS A 14 -18.41 10.17 27.79
CA CYS A 14 -17.50 10.98 26.94
C CYS A 14 -16.92 12.20 27.70
N ILE A 15 -17.60 12.77 28.70
CA ILE A 15 -17.12 13.94 29.48
C ILE A 15 -16.12 13.51 30.57
N ARG A 16 -16.17 12.25 31.03
CA ARG A 16 -15.22 11.77 32.07
C ARG A 16 -13.82 11.49 31.51
N ASP A 17 -13.72 11.15 30.22
CA ASP A 17 -12.43 10.87 29.60
C ASP A 17 -11.66 12.15 29.18
N SER A 18 -12.33 13.31 29.13
CA SER A 18 -11.70 14.59 28.76
C SER A 18 -10.95 15.31 29.89
N ASN A 19 -10.92 14.75 31.10
CA ASN A 19 -10.19 15.30 32.24
C ASN A 19 -8.93 14.50 32.64
N MET A 20 -8.35 13.75 31.73
CA MET A 20 -7.00 13.23 31.94
C MET A 20 -6.01 14.37 31.72
N THR A 21 -5.58 14.94 32.83
CA THR A 21 -4.47 15.88 32.90
C THR A 21 -3.24 15.33 32.21
N ASP A 22 -2.57 16.18 31.42
CA ASP A 22 -1.22 15.97 30.89
C ASP A 22 -0.30 15.37 31.98
N THR A 23 -0.19 14.05 31.98
CA THR A 23 0.92 13.38 32.64
C THR A 23 2.03 13.32 31.59
N ALA A 24 3.10 14.04 31.86
CA ALA A 24 4.33 14.03 31.07
C ALA A 24 4.65 12.63 30.57
N SER A 25 4.89 12.52 29.28
CA SER A 25 5.25 11.34 28.53
C SER A 25 6.38 10.56 29.22
N ALA A 26 6.01 9.57 30.02
CA ALA A 26 6.91 8.44 30.26
C ALA A 26 7.01 7.72 28.90
N SER A 27 8.21 7.52 28.38
CA SER A 27 8.43 6.73 27.17
C SER A 27 7.69 5.40 27.30
N ALA A 28 6.80 5.10 26.34
CA ALA A 28 6.08 3.85 26.35
C ALA A 28 7.09 2.68 26.46
N PRO A 29 6.79 1.61 27.22
CA PRO A 29 7.70 0.47 27.30
C PRO A 29 7.94 -0.09 25.89
N ALA A 30 9.21 -0.44 25.60
CA ALA A 30 9.56 -1.01 24.32
C ALA A 30 8.74 -2.29 24.07
N THR A 31 8.03 -2.34 22.97
CA THR A 31 7.25 -3.50 22.55
C THR A 31 8.09 -4.46 21.72
N THR A 32 7.65 -5.70 21.62
CA THR A 32 8.27 -6.75 20.83
C THR A 32 7.29 -7.24 19.77
N LYS A 33 7.77 -8.04 18.81
CA LYS A 33 6.88 -8.70 17.83
C LYS A 33 5.71 -9.42 18.48
N ALA A 34 5.93 -10.06 19.65
CA ALA A 34 4.91 -10.84 20.35
C ALA A 34 3.74 -9.96 20.81
N ASP A 35 4.01 -8.72 21.21
CA ASP A 35 2.98 -7.78 21.67
C ASP A 35 2.05 -7.34 20.54
N TRP A 36 2.49 -7.44 19.29
CA TRP A 36 1.74 -7.12 18.07
C TRP A 36 1.12 -8.33 17.38
N THR A 37 1.37 -9.55 17.89
CA THR A 37 0.89 -10.80 17.30
C THR A 37 -0.33 -11.30 18.09
N SER A 38 -1.46 -11.50 17.40
CA SER A 38 -2.66 -12.06 18.04
C SER A 38 -2.48 -13.55 18.35
N ASP A 39 -3.40 -14.10 19.14
CA ASP A 39 -3.50 -15.54 19.44
C ASP A 39 -4.11 -16.37 18.28
N GLN A 40 -4.50 -15.70 17.18
CA GLN A 40 -5.13 -16.36 16.04
C GLN A 40 -4.10 -16.92 15.07
N GLU A 41 -4.22 -18.19 14.74
CA GLU A 41 -3.40 -18.82 13.70
C GLU A 41 -3.76 -18.30 12.31
N PRO A 42 -2.78 -17.78 11.52
CA PRO A 42 -3.05 -17.34 10.16
C PRO A 42 -3.55 -18.46 9.26
N ARG A 43 -4.64 -18.21 8.54
CA ARG A 43 -5.36 -19.17 7.71
C ARG A 43 -5.27 -18.91 6.21
N TRP A 44 -4.14 -18.39 5.77
CA TRP A 44 -3.83 -18.29 4.35
C TRP A 44 -3.32 -19.62 3.79
N CYS A 45 -3.22 -19.72 2.47
CA CYS A 45 -2.63 -20.89 1.82
C CYS A 45 -1.16 -21.04 2.24
N PRO A 46 -0.63 -22.26 2.38
CA PRO A 46 0.80 -22.46 2.65
C PRO A 46 1.66 -21.71 1.63
N ALA A 47 2.72 -21.03 2.07
CA ALA A 47 3.62 -20.23 1.25
C ALA A 47 2.97 -19.03 0.52
N CYS A 48 1.80 -18.54 0.95
CA CYS A 48 1.21 -17.30 0.46
C CYS A 48 2.07 -16.10 0.86
N GLY A 49 2.24 -15.12 -0.05
CA GLY A 49 2.98 -13.90 0.20
C GLY A 49 2.44 -13.03 1.35
N ASP A 50 1.14 -13.18 1.69
CA ASP A 50 0.52 -12.48 2.83
C ASP A 50 1.24 -12.75 4.16
N TYR A 51 1.83 -13.95 4.35
CA TYR A 51 2.65 -14.25 5.54
C TYR A 51 3.90 -13.38 5.65
N SER A 52 4.53 -13.09 4.52
CA SER A 52 5.72 -12.24 4.48
C SER A 52 5.38 -10.80 4.88
N VAL A 53 4.27 -10.27 4.36
CA VAL A 53 3.77 -8.92 4.67
C VAL A 53 3.37 -8.82 6.14
N LEU A 54 2.63 -9.80 6.66
CA LEU A 54 2.25 -9.85 8.09
C LEU A 54 3.50 -9.86 8.99
N THR A 55 4.49 -10.70 8.64
CA THR A 55 5.73 -10.78 9.40
C THR A 55 6.52 -9.47 9.35
N ALA A 56 6.58 -8.82 8.18
CA ALA A 56 7.24 -7.53 8.03
C ALA A 56 6.61 -6.46 8.92
N MET A 57 5.27 -6.41 8.95
CA MET A 57 4.51 -5.48 9.78
C MET A 57 4.74 -5.75 11.27
N GLN A 58 4.58 -6.99 11.73
CA GLN A 58 4.75 -7.36 13.15
C GLN A 58 6.18 -7.14 13.67
N LEU A 59 7.18 -7.18 12.79
CA LEU A 59 8.56 -6.87 13.14
C LEU A 59 8.85 -5.37 13.13
N MET A 60 8.16 -4.60 12.30
CA MET A 60 8.38 -3.17 12.12
C MET A 60 7.67 -2.32 13.19
N LEU A 61 6.44 -2.67 13.55
CA LEU A 61 5.64 -1.88 14.50
C LEU A 61 6.31 -1.64 15.86
N PRO A 62 7.04 -2.59 16.47
CA PRO A 62 7.82 -2.34 17.69
C PRO A 62 8.88 -1.23 17.57
N GLU A 63 9.31 -0.92 16.34
CA GLU A 63 10.31 0.13 16.09
C GLU A 63 9.69 1.52 15.91
N LEU A 64 8.35 1.60 15.89
CA LEU A 64 7.60 2.86 15.88
C LEU A 64 7.23 3.26 17.30
N ASP A 65 6.97 4.54 17.53
CA ASP A 65 6.56 5.07 18.84
C ASP A 65 5.10 4.74 19.20
N GLY A 66 4.41 3.95 18.35
CA GLY A 66 3.02 3.55 18.51
C GLY A 66 2.81 2.43 19.54
N ARG A 67 1.57 2.31 20.01
CA ARG A 67 1.14 1.22 20.91
C ARG A 67 0.05 0.39 20.23
N PRO A 68 -0.06 -0.92 20.56
CA PRO A 68 -1.12 -1.77 20.00
C PRO A 68 -2.53 -1.21 20.22
N GLU A 69 -2.79 -0.60 21.36
CA GLU A 69 -4.10 0.01 21.71
C GLU A 69 -4.41 1.32 20.99
N ASP A 70 -3.42 2.00 20.41
CA ASP A 70 -3.60 3.22 19.62
C ASP A 70 -3.58 2.94 18.12
N THR A 71 -3.33 1.70 17.72
CA THR A 71 -3.24 1.26 16.30
C THR A 71 -4.48 0.48 15.88
N VAL A 72 -5.02 0.81 14.72
CA VAL A 72 -6.24 0.19 14.20
C VAL A 72 -6.05 -0.29 12.76
N PHE A 73 -6.32 -1.56 12.51
CA PHE A 73 -6.32 -2.13 11.16
C PHE A 73 -7.76 -2.27 10.64
N ILE A 74 -8.05 -1.63 9.51
CA ILE A 74 -9.37 -1.69 8.86
C ILE A 74 -9.23 -2.38 7.51
N SER A 75 -9.99 -3.44 7.29
CA SER A 75 -9.95 -4.21 6.06
C SER A 75 -11.31 -4.32 5.37
N GLY A 76 -11.27 -4.57 4.06
CA GLY A 76 -12.44 -4.95 3.26
C GLY A 76 -12.65 -6.46 3.21
N ILE A 77 -12.73 -7.05 2.01
CA ILE A 77 -12.94 -8.49 1.80
C ILE A 77 -11.86 -9.04 0.85
N GLY A 78 -11.39 -10.23 1.15
CA GLY A 78 -10.38 -10.96 0.38
C GLY A 78 -9.37 -11.66 1.28
N CYS A 79 -8.34 -12.26 0.69
CA CYS A 79 -7.28 -12.93 1.47
C CYS A 79 -6.54 -11.93 2.36
N ALA A 80 -6.07 -10.83 1.79
CA ALA A 80 -5.41 -9.75 2.52
C ALA A 80 -6.29 -9.17 3.66
N ALA A 81 -7.60 -9.11 3.46
CA ALA A 81 -8.54 -8.55 4.42
C ALA A 81 -8.64 -9.34 5.75
N ARG A 82 -8.06 -10.53 5.82
CA ARG A 82 -7.93 -11.29 7.07
C ARG A 82 -6.84 -10.74 8.00
N PHE A 83 -6.03 -9.81 7.54
CA PHE A 83 -4.91 -9.23 8.26
C PHE A 83 -5.24 -8.75 9.69
N PRO A 84 -6.36 -8.03 9.94
CA PRO A 84 -6.71 -7.56 11.29
C PRO A 84 -6.88 -8.69 12.32
N TYR A 85 -7.26 -9.91 11.91
CA TYR A 85 -7.38 -11.04 12.83
C TYR A 85 -6.04 -11.50 13.42
N TYR A 86 -4.94 -11.21 12.72
CA TYR A 86 -3.61 -11.70 13.06
C TYR A 86 -2.74 -10.63 13.74
N MET A 87 -3.31 -9.45 13.95
CA MET A 87 -2.70 -8.35 14.69
C MET A 87 -3.31 -8.24 16.08
N ASN A 88 -2.50 -8.05 17.10
CA ASN A 88 -2.95 -7.80 18.47
C ASN A 88 -3.20 -6.29 18.68
N THR A 89 -4.12 -5.73 17.89
CA THR A 89 -4.53 -4.33 17.89
C THR A 89 -6.04 -4.26 17.79
N TYR A 90 -6.60 -3.05 17.86
CA TYR A 90 -7.97 -2.90 17.38
C TYR A 90 -8.05 -3.13 15.89
N GLY A 91 -9.16 -3.71 15.43
CA GLY A 91 -9.36 -4.02 14.03
C GLY A 91 -10.82 -4.08 13.63
N MET A 92 -11.07 -3.81 12.35
CA MET A 92 -12.39 -3.93 11.77
C MET A 92 -12.29 -4.62 10.40
N HIS A 93 -12.94 -5.78 10.28
CA HIS A 93 -13.17 -6.46 9.01
C HIS A 93 -14.51 -5.99 8.46
N SER A 94 -14.48 -5.12 7.44
CA SER A 94 -15.69 -4.46 6.94
C SER A 94 -16.29 -5.16 5.69
N ILE A 95 -17.00 -4.43 4.87
CA ILE A 95 -17.64 -4.90 3.64
C ILE A 95 -16.71 -4.66 2.45
N HIS A 96 -16.86 -5.47 1.40
CA HIS A 96 -16.06 -5.41 0.16
C HIS A 96 -15.95 -3.98 -0.40
N GLY A 97 -14.71 -3.52 -0.53
CA GLY A 97 -14.36 -2.19 -1.03
C GLY A 97 -14.72 -1.02 -0.11
N ARG A 98 -15.07 -1.26 1.17
CA ARG A 98 -15.51 -0.17 2.08
C ARG A 98 -14.48 0.23 3.12
N ALA A 99 -13.36 -0.48 3.21
CA ALA A 99 -12.30 -0.17 4.17
C ALA A 99 -11.85 1.30 4.12
N PRO A 100 -11.56 1.93 2.96
CA PRO A 100 -11.16 3.34 2.93
C PRO A 100 -12.25 4.30 3.43
N ALA A 101 -13.54 3.98 3.21
CA ALA A 101 -14.65 4.81 3.70
C ALA A 101 -14.81 4.72 5.22
N VAL A 102 -14.72 3.51 5.79
CA VAL A 102 -14.79 3.28 7.24
C VAL A 102 -13.59 3.92 7.92
N ALA A 103 -12.39 3.72 7.37
CA ALA A 103 -11.14 4.32 7.87
C ALA A 103 -11.19 5.85 7.84
N THR A 104 -11.76 6.45 6.79
CA THR A 104 -11.97 7.91 6.72
C THR A 104 -12.79 8.40 7.90
N GLY A 105 -13.88 7.72 8.23
CA GLY A 105 -14.72 8.06 9.38
C GLY A 105 -13.95 7.96 10.71
N LEU A 106 -13.17 6.90 10.89
CA LEU A 106 -12.36 6.72 12.09
C LEU A 106 -11.26 7.78 12.20
N ALA A 107 -10.45 7.98 11.17
CA ALA A 107 -9.34 8.93 11.19
C ALA A 107 -9.80 10.38 11.46
N ILE A 108 -10.98 10.77 10.96
CA ILE A 108 -11.54 12.11 11.24
C ILE A 108 -12.08 12.21 12.66
N SER A 109 -12.71 11.15 13.17
CA SER A 109 -13.34 11.18 14.52
C SER A 109 -12.35 10.92 15.66
N ARG A 110 -11.23 10.25 15.38
CA ARG A 110 -10.18 9.88 16.34
C ARG A 110 -8.80 10.11 15.70
N PRO A 111 -8.39 11.39 15.55
CA PRO A 111 -7.16 11.77 14.85
C PRO A 111 -5.86 11.37 15.57
N GLU A 112 -5.98 10.91 16.82
CA GLU A 112 -4.87 10.40 17.62
C GLU A 112 -4.52 8.94 17.34
N LEU A 113 -5.36 8.20 16.58
CA LEU A 113 -5.13 6.79 16.28
C LEU A 113 -4.30 6.60 15.02
N ASP A 114 -3.40 5.62 15.06
CA ASP A 114 -2.71 5.11 13.87
C ASP A 114 -3.64 4.21 13.07
N VAL A 115 -4.09 4.67 11.91
CA VAL A 115 -5.06 3.95 11.09
C VAL A 115 -4.38 3.33 9.87
N TRP A 116 -4.45 1.99 9.77
CA TRP A 116 -3.97 1.20 8.65
C TRP A 116 -5.14 0.59 7.88
N VAL A 117 -5.14 0.75 6.57
CA VAL A 117 -6.18 0.25 5.67
C VAL A 117 -5.63 -0.89 4.84
N ILE A 118 -6.22 -2.07 4.95
CA ILE A 118 -5.76 -3.29 4.30
C ILE A 118 -6.77 -3.77 3.27
N GLY A 119 -6.32 -4.04 2.06
CA GLY A 119 -7.17 -4.66 1.05
C GLY A 119 -6.40 -5.17 -0.16
N GLY A 120 -7.00 -6.12 -0.86
CA GLY A 120 -6.49 -6.61 -2.12
C GLY A 120 -6.79 -5.68 -3.29
N ASP A 121 -6.12 -5.90 -4.41
CA ASP A 121 -6.36 -5.21 -5.67
C ASP A 121 -7.83 -5.31 -6.12
N GLY A 122 -8.41 -6.51 -6.05
CA GLY A 122 -9.82 -6.72 -6.35
C GLY A 122 -10.79 -6.03 -5.39
N ASP A 123 -10.40 -5.86 -4.13
CA ASP A 123 -11.20 -5.16 -3.12
C ASP A 123 -11.17 -3.65 -3.33
N MET A 124 -9.97 -3.08 -3.44
CA MET A 124 -9.78 -1.63 -3.47
C MET A 124 -9.95 -0.99 -4.84
N LEU A 125 -9.61 -1.70 -5.93
CA LEU A 125 -9.63 -1.15 -7.29
C LEU A 125 -10.90 -1.51 -8.09
N SER A 126 -11.70 -2.48 -7.60
CA SER A 126 -13.02 -2.78 -8.18
C SER A 126 -14.09 -1.94 -7.47
N ILE A 127 -14.94 -2.57 -6.67
CA ILE A 127 -16.04 -1.88 -5.97
C ILE A 127 -15.56 -0.79 -5.00
N GLY A 128 -14.32 -0.89 -4.51
CA GLY A 128 -13.69 0.10 -3.61
C GLY A 128 -13.10 1.32 -4.30
N GLY A 129 -12.95 1.32 -5.63
CA GLY A 129 -12.21 2.36 -6.37
C GLY A 129 -12.66 3.78 -6.08
N ASN A 130 -13.97 4.02 -6.01
CA ASN A 130 -14.50 5.34 -5.67
C ASN A 130 -14.07 5.81 -4.26
N HIS A 131 -14.14 4.92 -3.27
CA HIS A 131 -13.76 5.27 -1.90
C HIS A 131 -12.25 5.49 -1.76
N LEU A 132 -11.45 4.68 -2.45
CA LEU A 132 -9.99 4.82 -2.50
C LEU A 132 -9.59 6.19 -3.08
N ILE A 133 -10.12 6.55 -4.27
CA ILE A 133 -9.86 7.84 -4.92
C ILE A 133 -10.24 9.01 -4.02
N HIS A 134 -11.43 8.96 -3.42
CA HIS A 134 -11.91 10.05 -2.57
C HIS A 134 -11.18 10.18 -1.25
N ALA A 135 -10.66 9.10 -0.68
CA ALA A 135 -9.81 9.13 0.51
C ALA A 135 -8.47 9.81 0.21
N MET A 136 -7.80 9.39 -0.87
CA MET A 136 -6.53 9.98 -1.31
C MET A 136 -6.66 11.46 -1.66
N ARG A 137 -7.64 11.81 -2.49
CA ARG A 137 -7.88 13.19 -2.89
C ARG A 137 -8.20 14.15 -1.71
N ARG A 138 -8.76 13.63 -0.62
CA ARG A 138 -8.97 14.39 0.62
C ARG A 138 -7.77 14.46 1.52
N ASN A 139 -6.73 13.73 1.22
CA ASN A 139 -5.53 13.63 2.03
C ASN A 139 -5.85 13.23 3.48
N ILE A 140 -6.62 12.15 3.65
CA ILE A 140 -6.96 11.61 4.97
C ILE A 140 -5.69 10.99 5.58
N ASP A 141 -5.42 11.31 6.85
CA ASP A 141 -4.23 10.81 7.55
C ASP A 141 -4.40 9.33 7.93
N PHE A 142 -3.92 8.45 7.04
CA PHE A 142 -3.82 7.01 7.24
C PHE A 142 -2.93 6.33 6.19
N THR A 143 -2.49 5.12 6.49
CA THR A 143 -1.67 4.31 5.58
C THR A 143 -2.48 3.20 4.93
N ILE A 144 -2.52 3.17 3.60
CA ILE A 144 -3.17 2.13 2.79
C ILE A 144 -2.14 1.12 2.31
N LEU A 145 -2.32 -0.16 2.65
CA LEU A 145 -1.57 -1.27 2.10
C LEU A 145 -2.44 -2.02 1.08
N LEU A 146 -2.12 -1.86 -0.20
CA LEU A 146 -2.81 -2.50 -1.31
C LEU A 146 -2.04 -3.75 -1.74
N PHE A 147 -2.58 -4.92 -1.41
CA PHE A 147 -1.99 -6.21 -1.78
C PHE A 147 -2.40 -6.55 -3.22
N ASN A 148 -1.45 -6.43 -4.14
CA ASN A 148 -1.69 -6.72 -5.54
C ASN A 148 -1.12 -8.08 -5.92
N ASN A 149 -1.99 -9.05 -6.14
CA ASN A 149 -1.63 -10.38 -6.63
C ASN A 149 -2.24 -10.73 -8.00
N GLN A 150 -2.90 -9.76 -8.63
CA GLN A 150 -3.50 -9.86 -9.96
C GLN A 150 -4.53 -11.00 -10.08
N ILE A 151 -5.22 -11.35 -8.99
CA ILE A 151 -6.23 -12.41 -8.99
C ILE A 151 -7.20 -12.27 -7.81
N TYR A 152 -8.46 -12.62 -7.97
CA TYR A 152 -9.36 -12.85 -6.84
C TYR A 152 -9.07 -14.23 -6.22
N GLY A 153 -8.18 -14.30 -5.23
CA GLY A 153 -7.76 -15.57 -4.63
C GLY A 153 -8.82 -16.20 -3.74
N LEU A 154 -9.48 -15.41 -2.88
CA LEU A 154 -10.48 -15.91 -1.92
C LEU A 154 -11.66 -16.63 -2.61
N THR A 155 -12.09 -16.14 -3.75
CA THR A 155 -13.19 -16.70 -4.56
C THR A 155 -12.73 -17.75 -5.58
N LYS A 156 -11.46 -18.20 -5.46
CA LYS A 156 -10.86 -19.30 -6.20
C LYS A 156 -10.47 -18.99 -7.65
N GLY A 157 -9.96 -17.78 -7.91
CA GLY A 157 -9.17 -17.52 -9.10
C GLY A 157 -9.91 -16.86 -10.26
N GLN A 158 -10.78 -15.87 -10.02
CA GLN A 158 -11.27 -14.98 -11.06
C GLN A 158 -10.21 -13.90 -11.36
N TYR A 159 -10.18 -13.38 -12.59
CA TYR A 159 -9.31 -12.26 -12.90
C TYR A 159 -9.72 -11.01 -12.11
N SER A 160 -8.74 -10.24 -11.67
CA SER A 160 -8.93 -9.01 -10.89
C SER A 160 -8.75 -7.78 -11.78
N PRO A 161 -9.04 -6.57 -11.28
CA PRO A 161 -8.82 -5.34 -12.05
C PRO A 161 -7.39 -5.10 -12.52
N THR A 162 -6.40 -5.77 -11.92
CA THR A 162 -4.98 -5.65 -12.27
C THR A 162 -4.44 -6.83 -13.06
N SER A 163 -5.28 -7.84 -13.35
CA SER A 163 -4.90 -8.99 -14.17
C SER A 163 -4.57 -8.55 -15.60
N GLU A 164 -3.59 -9.21 -16.19
CA GLU A 164 -3.17 -8.96 -17.56
C GLU A 164 -4.30 -9.23 -18.59
N VAL A 165 -4.27 -8.52 -19.72
CA VAL A 165 -5.16 -8.80 -20.86
C VAL A 165 -4.94 -10.23 -21.33
N GLY A 166 -6.00 -10.94 -21.61
CA GLY A 166 -5.95 -12.34 -22.03
C GLY A 166 -5.87 -13.35 -20.87
N LYS A 167 -5.94 -12.91 -19.59
CA LYS A 167 -5.93 -13.81 -18.42
C LYS A 167 -7.04 -14.83 -18.52
N ILE A 168 -6.67 -16.10 -18.66
CA ILE A 168 -7.61 -17.23 -18.68
C ILE A 168 -7.87 -17.69 -17.26
N THR A 169 -9.12 -17.77 -16.90
CA THR A 169 -9.60 -18.32 -15.63
C THR A 169 -10.79 -19.24 -15.85
N LYS A 170 -11.20 -19.96 -14.80
CA LYS A 170 -12.41 -20.84 -14.91
C LYS A 170 -13.68 -20.07 -15.27
N SER A 171 -13.80 -18.82 -14.83
CA SER A 171 -14.93 -17.95 -15.15
C SER A 171 -14.77 -17.16 -16.46
N THR A 172 -13.56 -17.12 -17.00
CA THR A 172 -13.22 -16.36 -18.22
C THR A 172 -12.36 -17.23 -19.14
N PRO A 173 -12.94 -18.29 -19.73
CA PRO A 173 -12.17 -19.26 -20.50
C PRO A 173 -11.62 -18.72 -21.84
N MET A 174 -12.18 -17.60 -22.33
CA MET A 174 -11.72 -16.92 -23.55
C MET A 174 -10.65 -15.87 -23.29
N GLY A 175 -10.23 -15.69 -22.04
CA GLY A 175 -9.33 -14.64 -21.59
C GLY A 175 -10.03 -13.32 -21.27
N SER A 176 -9.44 -12.54 -20.38
CA SER A 176 -9.92 -11.19 -20.03
C SER A 176 -9.66 -10.22 -21.16
N ILE A 177 -10.58 -9.27 -21.38
CA ILE A 177 -10.44 -8.18 -22.37
C ILE A 177 -10.21 -6.82 -21.74
N ASP A 178 -10.35 -6.74 -20.42
CA ASP A 178 -10.20 -5.50 -19.67
C ASP A 178 -8.74 -5.06 -19.62
N GLN A 179 -8.51 -3.76 -19.74
CA GLN A 179 -7.19 -3.18 -19.52
C GLN A 179 -6.89 -3.15 -18.03
N PRO A 180 -5.72 -3.64 -17.57
CA PRO A 180 -5.38 -3.68 -16.17
C PRO A 180 -5.22 -2.29 -15.59
N PHE A 181 -5.73 -2.09 -14.38
CA PHE A 181 -5.44 -0.92 -13.58
C PHE A 181 -3.99 -0.93 -13.08
N ASN A 182 -3.36 0.23 -13.14
CA ASN A 182 -2.11 0.48 -12.45
C ASN A 182 -2.41 1.28 -11.17
N ALA A 183 -2.23 0.66 -10.01
CA ALA A 183 -2.60 1.24 -8.72
C ALA A 183 -1.82 2.53 -8.41
N VAL A 184 -0.52 2.56 -8.74
CA VAL A 184 0.32 3.76 -8.59
C VAL A 184 -0.19 4.90 -9.47
N SER A 185 -0.50 4.62 -10.75
CA SER A 185 -1.07 5.64 -11.66
C SER A 185 -2.39 6.20 -11.15
N ILE A 186 -3.27 5.34 -10.60
CA ILE A 186 -4.56 5.77 -10.01
C ILE A 186 -4.33 6.66 -8.79
N ALA A 187 -3.40 6.28 -7.91
CA ALA A 187 -3.07 7.05 -6.73
C ALA A 187 -2.50 8.45 -7.08
N LEU A 188 -1.58 8.50 -8.04
CA LEU A 188 -1.01 9.76 -8.55
C LEU A 188 -2.10 10.62 -9.22
N GLY A 189 -2.99 10.02 -10.01
CA GLY A 189 -4.13 10.71 -10.62
C GLY A 189 -5.19 11.18 -9.61
N ALA A 190 -5.28 10.54 -8.45
CA ALA A 190 -6.10 10.97 -7.32
C ALA A 190 -5.39 11.99 -6.41
N GLU A 191 -4.19 12.44 -6.79
CA GLU A 191 -3.39 13.43 -6.05
C GLU A 191 -2.93 12.95 -4.66
N ALA A 192 -2.73 11.63 -4.47
CA ALA A 192 -2.18 11.08 -3.23
C ALA A 192 -0.83 11.71 -2.91
N THR A 193 -0.60 12.00 -1.64
CA THR A 193 0.59 12.74 -1.19
C THR A 193 1.79 11.84 -0.93
N PHE A 194 1.55 10.55 -0.64
CA PHE A 194 2.57 9.52 -0.59
C PHE A 194 2.15 8.32 -1.44
N VAL A 195 3.00 7.92 -2.38
CA VAL A 195 2.75 6.77 -3.26
C VAL A 195 4.02 5.95 -3.40
N ALA A 196 3.96 4.68 -3.03
CA ALA A 196 5.10 3.77 -3.11
C ALA A 196 4.69 2.38 -3.62
N ARG A 197 5.69 1.61 -4.08
CA ARG A 197 5.55 0.21 -4.45
C ARG A 197 6.65 -0.63 -3.83
N THR A 198 6.30 -1.82 -3.36
CA THR A 198 7.22 -2.83 -2.84
C THR A 198 6.74 -4.24 -3.24
N HIS A 199 7.45 -5.29 -2.82
CA HIS A 199 7.04 -6.67 -3.06
C HIS A 199 7.33 -7.58 -1.86
N ASP A 200 6.61 -8.68 -1.74
CA ASP A 200 6.60 -9.61 -0.59
C ASP A 200 7.92 -10.39 -0.36
N MET A 201 8.81 -10.41 -1.35
CA MET A 201 10.09 -11.12 -1.26
C MET A 201 11.23 -10.27 -0.68
N ASP A 202 11.06 -8.94 -0.55
CA ASP A 202 12.05 -8.05 0.06
C ASP A 202 11.50 -7.43 1.36
N ARG A 203 11.70 -8.18 2.45
CA ARG A 203 11.21 -7.76 3.77
C ARG A 203 11.81 -6.44 4.24
N LYS A 204 13.10 -6.21 3.96
CA LYS A 204 13.79 -4.98 4.38
C LYS A 204 13.21 -3.78 3.67
N HIS A 205 13.08 -3.85 2.36
CA HIS A 205 12.48 -2.79 1.55
C HIS A 205 11.02 -2.53 1.95
N MET A 206 10.23 -3.60 2.22
CA MET A 206 8.87 -3.44 2.75
C MET A 206 8.84 -2.65 4.06
N GLN A 207 9.65 -3.04 5.04
CA GLN A 207 9.68 -2.39 6.35
C GLN A 207 10.09 -0.91 6.24
N GLU A 208 11.12 -0.61 5.45
CA GLU A 208 11.55 0.78 5.19
C GLU A 208 10.44 1.60 4.52
N THR A 209 9.76 1.02 3.53
CA THR A 209 8.63 1.66 2.84
C THR A 209 7.45 1.91 3.78
N PHE A 210 7.11 0.93 4.64
CA PHE A 210 6.01 1.07 5.60
C PHE A 210 6.31 2.13 6.66
N LYS A 211 7.54 2.20 7.16
CA LYS A 211 7.96 3.25 8.11
C LYS A 211 7.83 4.64 7.50
N ARG A 212 8.27 4.80 6.25
CA ARG A 212 8.12 6.08 5.55
C ARG A 212 6.65 6.44 5.32
N ALA A 213 5.84 5.48 4.89
CA ALA A 213 4.41 5.68 4.68
C ALA A 213 3.68 6.07 5.97
N HIS A 214 4.05 5.47 7.11
CA HIS A 214 3.52 5.81 8.43
C HIS A 214 3.97 7.19 8.91
N ALA A 215 5.22 7.54 8.69
CA ALA A 215 5.76 8.85 9.10
C ALA A 215 5.18 10.02 8.27
N HIS A 216 4.67 9.73 7.08
CA HIS A 216 4.03 10.72 6.22
C HIS A 216 2.69 11.17 6.83
N ARG A 217 2.43 12.49 6.80
CA ARG A 217 1.16 13.05 7.23
C ARG A 217 0.23 13.24 6.03
N GLY A 218 -0.92 12.56 6.09
CA GLY A 218 -1.89 12.49 4.99
C GLY A 218 -2.03 11.08 4.41
N SER A 219 -2.62 10.97 3.24
CA SER A 219 -2.90 9.68 2.62
C SER A 219 -1.66 9.04 2.02
N SER A 220 -1.23 7.92 2.60
CA SER A 220 -0.17 7.09 2.07
C SER A 220 -0.75 5.85 1.38
N LEU A 221 -0.32 5.57 0.13
CA LEU A 221 -0.62 4.32 -0.55
C LEU A 221 0.67 3.56 -0.83
N VAL A 222 0.73 2.34 -0.34
CA VAL A 222 1.80 1.38 -0.65
C VAL A 222 1.19 0.20 -1.40
N GLU A 223 1.52 0.06 -2.69
CA GLU A 223 1.22 -1.13 -3.48
C GLU A 223 2.25 -2.21 -3.15
N ILE A 224 1.77 -3.40 -2.78
CA ILE A 224 2.63 -4.55 -2.45
C ILE A 224 2.38 -5.63 -3.49
N TYR A 225 3.33 -5.91 -4.35
CA TYR A 225 3.27 -7.06 -5.23
C TYR A 225 3.41 -8.34 -4.40
N GLN A 226 2.35 -9.13 -4.38
CA GLN A 226 2.19 -10.28 -3.50
C GLN A 226 1.95 -11.54 -4.33
N ASN A 227 2.71 -12.61 -4.06
CA ASN A 227 2.56 -13.87 -4.77
C ASN A 227 1.38 -14.70 -4.24
N CYS A 228 0.39 -14.94 -5.11
CA CYS A 228 -0.67 -15.92 -4.85
C CYS A 228 -0.27 -17.26 -5.43
N ASN A 229 0.42 -18.09 -4.65
CA ASN A 229 1.00 -19.36 -5.10
C ASN A 229 -0.01 -20.44 -5.53
N VAL A 230 -1.31 -20.23 -5.31
CA VAL A 230 -2.36 -21.20 -5.68
C VAL A 230 -3.06 -20.82 -6.99
N PHE A 231 -3.34 -19.54 -7.20
CA PHE A 231 -4.15 -19.08 -8.33
C PHE A 231 -3.40 -18.22 -9.34
N ASN A 232 -2.24 -17.66 -8.96
CA ASN A 232 -1.43 -16.80 -9.84
C ASN A 232 0.06 -16.86 -9.46
N ASP A 233 0.59 -18.08 -9.34
CA ASP A 233 1.98 -18.29 -8.92
C ASP A 233 2.97 -17.70 -9.92
N GLY A 234 3.96 -16.98 -9.40
CA GLY A 234 5.04 -16.40 -10.19
C GLY A 234 4.64 -15.19 -11.03
N ALA A 235 3.49 -14.57 -10.80
CA ALA A 235 3.04 -13.36 -11.51
C ALA A 235 4.11 -12.26 -11.54
N PHE A 236 4.88 -12.13 -10.47
CA PHE A 236 5.97 -11.15 -10.34
C PHE A 236 7.37 -11.79 -10.41
N GLY A 237 7.47 -12.96 -11.03
CA GLY A 237 8.73 -13.71 -11.12
C GLY A 237 9.86 -12.95 -11.83
N ALA A 238 9.54 -12.04 -12.73
CA ALA A 238 10.54 -11.24 -13.43
C ALA A 238 11.37 -10.35 -12.49
N ILE A 239 10.76 -9.82 -11.43
CA ILE A 239 11.41 -8.91 -10.46
C ILE A 239 11.85 -9.61 -9.17
N THR A 240 11.40 -10.85 -8.93
CA THR A 240 11.70 -11.57 -7.67
C THR A 240 12.75 -12.66 -7.84
N LYS A 241 12.89 -13.25 -9.04
CA LYS A 241 13.87 -14.30 -9.32
C LYS A 241 15.26 -13.69 -9.54
N LYS A 242 16.29 -14.29 -8.91
CA LYS A 242 17.67 -13.77 -8.93
C LYS A 242 18.27 -13.61 -10.32
N ASP A 243 17.91 -14.49 -11.25
CA ASP A 243 18.43 -14.50 -12.63
C ASP A 243 17.88 -13.37 -13.50
N LYS A 244 16.78 -12.73 -13.09
CA LYS A 244 16.10 -11.69 -13.86
C LYS A 244 16.00 -10.35 -13.14
N ARG A 245 16.01 -10.39 -11.81
CA ARG A 245 15.75 -9.22 -10.97
C ARG A 245 16.60 -8.01 -11.35
N ASP A 246 17.89 -8.19 -11.57
CA ASP A 246 18.81 -7.07 -11.79
C ASP A 246 18.50 -6.31 -13.09
N SER A 247 17.97 -6.99 -14.11
CA SER A 247 17.53 -6.37 -15.37
C SER A 247 16.07 -5.93 -15.40
N MET A 248 15.26 -6.30 -14.39
CA MET A 248 13.81 -6.07 -14.38
C MET A 248 13.33 -5.23 -13.19
N LEU A 249 14.14 -5.05 -12.16
CA LEU A 249 13.78 -4.24 -11.01
C LEU A 249 14.51 -2.90 -11.09
N ILE A 250 13.76 -1.81 -11.10
CA ILE A 250 14.26 -0.44 -11.06
C ILE A 250 14.09 0.09 -9.64
N GLN A 251 15.18 0.22 -8.89
CA GLN A 251 15.14 0.83 -7.56
C GLN A 251 15.07 2.35 -7.69
N LEU A 252 13.99 2.97 -7.20
CA LEU A 252 13.87 4.42 -7.14
C LEU A 252 14.60 4.94 -5.89
N THR A 253 15.57 5.81 -6.09
CA THR A 253 16.31 6.48 -5.01
C THR A 253 16.25 7.99 -5.24
N HIS A 254 15.74 8.73 -4.25
CA HIS A 254 15.64 10.20 -4.35
C HIS A 254 17.00 10.85 -4.62
N GLY A 255 17.03 11.79 -5.57
CA GLY A 255 18.21 12.54 -5.94
C GLY A 255 19.22 11.79 -6.82
N GLU A 256 18.96 10.51 -7.15
CA GLU A 256 19.86 9.70 -7.99
C GLU A 256 19.32 9.54 -9.43
N PRO A 257 20.22 9.45 -10.44
CA PRO A 257 19.85 9.02 -11.78
C PRO A 257 19.28 7.60 -11.77
N ILE A 258 18.16 7.39 -12.45
CA ILE A 258 17.52 6.06 -12.50
C ILE A 258 18.34 5.12 -13.38
N ARG A 259 19.04 4.18 -12.74
CA ARG A 259 19.88 3.15 -13.39
C ARG A 259 19.60 1.79 -12.81
N PHE A 260 19.66 0.75 -13.65
CA PHE A 260 19.46 -0.64 -13.25
C PHE A 260 20.24 -1.59 -14.19
N GLY A 261 20.15 -2.88 -13.95
CA GLY A 261 21.00 -3.88 -14.59
C GLY A 261 22.15 -4.30 -13.68
N ALA A 262 22.77 -5.45 -13.95
CA ALA A 262 23.85 -6.00 -13.12
C ALA A 262 25.06 -5.04 -13.04
N ASP A 263 25.38 -4.37 -14.17
CA ASP A 263 26.46 -3.38 -14.29
C ASP A 263 25.91 -1.94 -14.38
N LYS A 264 24.62 -1.73 -14.02
CA LYS A 264 23.90 -0.45 -14.17
C LYS A 264 23.94 0.08 -15.62
N GLU A 265 23.87 -0.82 -16.56
CA GLU A 265 23.97 -0.56 -18.00
C GLU A 265 22.68 0.04 -18.60
N PHE A 266 21.53 -0.15 -17.94
CA PHE A 266 20.27 0.45 -18.31
C PHE A 266 19.97 1.72 -17.54
N GLY A 267 19.28 2.67 -18.16
CA GLY A 267 18.78 3.88 -17.54
C GLY A 267 17.40 4.24 -18.04
N VAL A 268 16.79 5.23 -17.40
CA VAL A 268 15.48 5.75 -17.80
C VAL A 268 15.60 7.21 -18.21
N ILE A 269 15.07 7.54 -19.39
CA ILE A 269 14.97 8.91 -19.89
C ILE A 269 13.49 9.32 -20.03
N SER A 270 13.24 10.62 -20.10
CA SER A 270 11.96 11.15 -20.57
C SER A 270 12.07 11.45 -22.06
N ASP A 271 11.14 10.89 -22.84
CA ASP A 271 11.05 11.25 -24.27
C ASP A 271 10.43 12.64 -24.46
N HIS A 272 10.42 13.14 -25.70
CA HIS A 272 9.84 14.44 -26.05
C HIS A 272 8.34 14.53 -25.81
N SER A 273 7.66 13.41 -25.62
CA SER A 273 6.21 13.32 -25.32
C SER A 273 5.91 13.19 -23.83
N GLY A 274 6.96 13.15 -22.97
CA GLY A 274 6.84 13.02 -21.53
C GLY A 274 6.65 11.58 -21.03
N ASN A 275 6.88 10.56 -21.89
CA ASN A 275 6.91 9.16 -21.46
C ASN A 275 8.27 8.79 -20.86
N ALA A 276 8.28 7.86 -19.93
CA ALA A 276 9.51 7.23 -19.47
C ALA A 276 9.91 6.10 -20.46
N GLN A 277 11.18 6.06 -20.84
CA GLN A 277 11.73 5.07 -21.77
C GLN A 277 13.02 4.49 -21.20
N VAL A 278 13.15 3.16 -21.30
CA VAL A 278 14.39 2.45 -20.95
C VAL A 278 15.37 2.54 -22.12
N VAL A 279 16.63 2.87 -21.81
CA VAL A 279 17.72 3.01 -22.77
C VAL A 279 19.00 2.37 -22.25
N GLN A 280 19.95 2.09 -23.16
CA GLN A 280 21.32 1.80 -22.78
C GLN A 280 22.03 3.12 -22.37
N VAL A 281 22.63 3.14 -21.20
CA VAL A 281 23.34 4.35 -20.70
C VAL A 281 24.48 4.75 -21.63
N ALA A 282 25.14 3.77 -22.23
CA ALA A 282 26.24 3.98 -23.18
C ALA A 282 25.80 4.78 -24.43
N ASP A 283 24.53 4.70 -24.84
CA ASP A 283 24.02 5.36 -26.05
C ASP A 283 23.66 6.83 -25.82
N VAL A 284 23.26 7.18 -24.59
CA VAL A 284 22.71 8.53 -24.28
C VAL A 284 23.55 9.34 -23.30
N GLY A 285 24.38 8.69 -22.51
CA GLY A 285 25.12 9.27 -21.42
C GLY A 285 24.29 9.46 -20.14
N GLU A 286 24.98 9.50 -18.99
CA GLU A 286 24.32 9.59 -17.66
C GLU A 286 23.54 10.89 -17.45
N SER A 287 24.01 11.99 -18.05
CA SER A 287 23.36 13.31 -17.94
C SER A 287 21.99 13.40 -18.61
N ALA A 288 21.63 12.43 -19.47
CA ALA A 288 20.30 12.34 -20.11
C ALA A 288 19.27 11.60 -19.25
N LEU A 289 19.70 10.90 -18.19
CA LEU A 289 18.83 10.09 -17.38
C LEU A 289 17.94 10.96 -16.47
N ILE A 290 16.74 10.45 -16.20
CA ILE A 290 15.86 11.03 -15.17
C ILE A 290 16.54 10.91 -13.81
N VAL A 291 16.75 12.03 -13.14
CA VAL A 291 17.07 12.08 -11.71
C VAL A 291 15.75 11.97 -10.96
N HIS A 292 15.61 10.94 -10.13
CA HIS A 292 14.36 10.69 -9.41
C HIS A 292 14.13 11.76 -8.32
N ASP A 293 13.00 12.46 -8.42
CA ASP A 293 12.54 13.44 -7.43
C ASP A 293 11.17 13.05 -6.89
N GLU A 294 11.16 12.35 -5.74
CA GLU A 294 9.92 11.95 -5.07
C GLU A 294 9.17 13.15 -4.46
N GLY A 295 9.85 14.27 -4.20
CA GLY A 295 9.31 15.51 -3.65
C GLY A 295 8.67 16.43 -4.68
N SER A 296 8.65 16.05 -5.95
CA SER A 296 8.09 16.87 -7.02
C SER A 296 6.57 17.09 -6.85
N GLU A 297 6.14 18.36 -6.79
CA GLU A 297 4.71 18.71 -6.78
C GLU A 297 4.00 18.28 -8.06
N ASN A 298 4.69 18.32 -9.19
CA ASN A 298 4.17 17.84 -10.47
C ASN A 298 4.35 16.32 -10.59
N PRO A 299 3.28 15.50 -10.58
CA PRO A 299 3.38 14.07 -10.63
C PRO A 299 3.71 13.48 -12.00
N SER A 300 3.94 14.30 -13.04
CA SER A 300 4.07 13.81 -14.43
C SER A 300 5.17 12.76 -14.60
N ILE A 301 6.36 12.98 -14.02
CA ILE A 301 7.46 12.00 -14.10
C ILE A 301 7.15 10.74 -13.29
N ALA A 302 6.61 10.89 -12.07
CA ALA A 302 6.16 9.75 -11.27
C ALA A 302 5.09 8.93 -12.00
N PHE A 303 4.15 9.59 -12.68
CA PHE A 303 3.15 8.94 -13.50
C PHE A 303 3.78 8.20 -14.70
N ALA A 304 4.70 8.83 -15.42
CA ALA A 304 5.42 8.19 -16.53
C ALA A 304 6.20 6.95 -16.04
N LEU A 305 6.92 7.06 -14.91
CA LEU A 305 7.63 5.93 -14.28
C LEU A 305 6.66 4.80 -13.89
N SER A 306 5.48 5.11 -13.35
CA SER A 306 4.50 4.08 -12.98
C SER A 306 4.01 3.26 -14.18
N ARG A 307 4.11 3.81 -15.40
CA ARG A 307 3.68 3.18 -16.66
C ARG A 307 4.75 2.30 -17.30
N LEU A 308 6.01 2.35 -16.86
CA LEU A 308 7.06 1.45 -17.35
C LEU A 308 6.73 -0.03 -17.13
N SER A 309 5.98 -0.36 -16.08
CA SER A 309 5.55 -1.73 -15.77
C SER A 309 4.19 -2.07 -16.37
N SER A 310 3.99 -1.85 -17.67
CA SER A 310 2.71 -2.14 -18.34
C SER A 310 2.53 -3.62 -18.72
N GLY A 311 3.58 -4.44 -18.55
CA GLY A 311 3.55 -5.87 -18.87
C GLY A 311 4.42 -6.72 -17.94
N PRO A 312 4.22 -8.06 -17.96
CA PRO A 312 4.93 -8.99 -17.07
C PRO A 312 6.42 -9.16 -17.39
N TYR A 313 6.90 -8.62 -18.49
CA TYR A 313 8.28 -8.71 -18.97
C TYR A 313 8.98 -7.36 -19.04
N GLU A 314 8.37 -6.31 -18.50
CA GLU A 314 8.92 -4.96 -18.50
C GLU A 314 9.57 -4.60 -17.19
N PRO A 315 10.64 -3.79 -17.21
CA PRO A 315 11.28 -3.32 -15.99
C PRO A 315 10.31 -2.57 -15.10
N THR A 316 10.32 -2.89 -13.81
CA THR A 316 9.33 -2.42 -12.86
C THR A 316 9.97 -1.53 -11.80
N PRO A 317 9.57 -0.24 -11.71
CA PRO A 317 10.01 0.65 -10.66
C PRO A 317 9.45 0.26 -9.29
N MET A 318 10.34 0.23 -8.28
CA MET A 318 10.08 -0.03 -6.87
C MET A 318 10.64 1.10 -6.01
N GLY A 319 9.98 1.42 -4.92
CA GLY A 319 10.34 2.52 -4.03
C GLY A 319 9.24 3.56 -3.95
N VAL A 320 9.59 4.75 -3.50
CA VAL A 320 8.67 5.88 -3.37
C VAL A 320 8.63 6.65 -4.68
N PHE A 321 7.44 6.75 -5.28
CA PHE A 321 7.19 7.52 -6.50
C PHE A 321 6.94 9.00 -6.21
N ARG A 322 6.28 9.29 -5.08
CA ARG A 322 5.91 10.64 -4.66
C ARG A 322 5.81 10.71 -3.14
N GLU A 323 6.37 11.80 -2.57
CA GLU A 323 6.20 12.19 -1.18
C GLU A 323 6.15 13.71 -1.08
N VAL A 324 4.95 14.30 -1.00
CA VAL A 324 4.73 15.75 -0.93
C VAL A 324 3.87 16.11 0.26
N LYS A 325 4.04 17.32 0.79
CA LYS A 325 3.27 17.79 1.96
C LYS A 325 2.07 18.61 1.51
N ARG A 326 0.89 18.23 1.97
CA ARG A 326 -0.36 18.99 1.77
C ARG A 326 -1.18 19.00 3.07
N PRO A 327 -2.10 19.99 3.22
CA PRO A 327 -2.99 20.00 4.38
C PRO A 327 -3.81 18.70 4.48
N GLU A 328 -3.92 18.18 5.70
CA GLU A 328 -4.71 16.99 6.01
C GLU A 328 -6.18 17.35 6.19
N TYR A 329 -7.08 16.53 5.64
CA TYR A 329 -8.51 16.74 5.84
C TYR A 329 -8.91 16.42 7.29
N GLY A 330 -9.55 17.37 7.96
CA GLY A 330 -10.03 17.20 9.34
C GLY A 330 -9.10 17.79 10.43
N LYS A 331 -7.92 18.28 10.07
CA LYS A 331 -7.00 18.96 10.99
C LYS A 331 -6.91 20.47 10.78
N ASN A 332 -7.74 21.04 9.88
CA ASN A 332 -7.85 22.48 9.60
C ASN A 332 -9.15 23.05 10.17
#